data_73f63f98d7c9856553b2e9b241760151
#
_entry.id   73f63f98d7c9856553b2e9b241760151
#
_cell.length_a   1.000
_cell.length_b   1.000
_cell.length_c   1.000
_cell.angle_alpha   90.00
_cell.angle_beta   90.00
_cell.angle_gamma   90.00
#
_symmetry.space_group_name_H-M   'P 1'
#
loop_
_entity.id
_entity.type
_entity.pdbx_description
1 polymer ?
#
loop_
_entity_poly.entity_id
_entity_poly.type
_entity_poly.pdbx_seq_one_letter_code
_entity_poly.pdbx_strand_id
1 'polypeptide(L)' 'MAISYKPLWHLLVEKEMNKEDLKRTANITSNIVSRISKNAYVNLDSIEKIYLAMDCRIEDVVEIIKDNSDI' A
#
# COMPACT_ATOMS: atom_id res chain seq x y z
N MET A 1 3.41 11.90 -12.99
CA MET A 1 2.68 10.78 -12.37
C MET A 1 3.26 10.46 -11.01
N ALA A 2 2.42 10.07 -10.09
CA ALA A 2 2.83 9.75 -8.73
C ALA A 2 2.10 8.52 -8.24
N ILE A 3 2.75 7.76 -7.36
CA ILE A 3 2.12 6.61 -6.72
C ILE A 3 1.63 7.05 -5.33
N SER A 4 0.48 6.52 -4.93
CA SER A 4 -0.10 6.84 -3.62
C SER A 4 -0.64 5.57 -2.99
N TYR A 5 -0.41 5.41 -1.69
CA TYR A 5 -0.93 4.28 -0.93
C TYR A 5 -2.09 4.73 -0.03
N LYS A 6 -2.70 5.85 -0.35
CA LYS A 6 -3.83 6.37 0.40
C LYS A 6 -4.97 5.35 0.55
N PRO A 7 -5.32 4.58 -0.50
CA PRO A 7 -6.34 3.54 -0.33
C PRO A 7 -5.99 2.54 0.76
N LEU A 8 -4.71 2.15 0.84
CA LEU A 8 -4.27 1.21 1.87
C LEU A 8 -4.45 1.77 3.28
N TRP A 9 -4.10 3.06 3.46
CA TRP A 9 -4.25 3.68 4.78
C TRP A 9 -5.71 3.74 5.20
N HIS A 10 -6.62 4.04 4.28
CA HIS A 10 -8.05 4.02 4.54
C HIS A 10 -8.53 2.63 4.93
N LEU A 11 -8.03 1.61 4.23
CA LEU A 11 -8.38 0.23 4.52
C LEU A 11 -7.92 -0.19 5.92
N LEU A 12 -6.72 0.23 6.31
CA LEU A 12 -6.21 -0.07 7.65
C LEU A 12 -7.08 0.58 8.72
N VAL A 13 -7.50 1.81 8.49
CA VAL A 13 -8.39 2.50 9.44
C VAL A 13 -9.71 1.72 9.58
N GLU A 14 -10.29 1.29 8.47
CA GLU A 14 -11.54 0.53 8.50
C GLU A 14 -11.39 -0.79 9.26
N LYS A 15 -10.22 -1.43 9.16
CA LYS A 15 -9.96 -2.70 9.82
C LYS A 15 -9.36 -2.53 11.20
N GLU A 16 -9.20 -1.28 11.66
CA GLU A 16 -8.63 -0.96 12.96
C GLU A 16 -7.23 -1.56 13.13
N MET A 17 -6.43 -1.50 12.05
CA MET A 17 -5.07 -2.03 12.04
C MET A 17 -4.06 -0.89 11.95
N ASN A 18 -2.88 -1.10 12.55
CA ASN A 18 -1.77 -0.16 12.40
C ASN A 18 -0.72 -0.74 11.45
N LYS A 19 0.38 -0.02 11.24
CA LYS A 19 1.42 -0.45 10.31
C LYS A 19 2.12 -1.73 10.77
N GLU A 20 2.27 -1.92 12.07
CA GLU A 20 2.84 -3.15 12.61
C GLU A 20 1.95 -4.35 12.32
N ASP A 21 0.65 -4.17 12.44
CA ASP A 21 -0.31 -5.23 12.12
C ASP A 21 -0.22 -5.58 10.63
N LEU A 22 -0.11 -4.57 9.78
CA LEU A 22 0.05 -4.78 8.34
C LEU A 22 1.31 -5.58 8.05
N LYS A 23 2.42 -5.21 8.67
CA LYS A 23 3.69 -5.88 8.47
C LYS A 23 3.59 -7.37 8.80
N ARG A 24 2.97 -7.69 9.93
CA ARG A 24 2.83 -9.08 10.37
C ARG A 24 1.85 -9.84 9.50
N THR A 25 0.71 -9.24 9.20
CA THR A 25 -0.35 -9.91 8.44
C THR A 25 0.07 -10.19 7.00
N ALA A 26 0.73 -9.23 6.37
CA ALA A 26 1.18 -9.38 4.98
C ALA A 26 2.55 -10.03 4.87
N ASN A 27 3.23 -10.24 5.99
CA ASN A 27 4.56 -10.84 6.02
C ASN A 27 5.55 -10.06 5.15
N ILE A 28 5.56 -8.75 5.34
CA ILE A 28 6.49 -7.85 4.65
C ILE A 28 7.46 -7.24 5.66
N THR A 29 8.55 -6.68 5.16
CA THR A 29 9.61 -6.14 6.02
C THR A 29 9.31 -4.71 6.45
N SER A 30 10.00 -4.27 7.50
CA SER A 30 9.91 -2.88 7.94
C SER A 30 10.37 -1.90 6.86
N ASN A 31 11.34 -2.31 6.04
CA ASN A 31 11.83 -1.51 4.94
C ASN A 31 10.73 -1.25 3.92
N ILE A 32 9.94 -2.27 3.61
CA ILE A 32 8.82 -2.14 2.68
C ILE A 32 7.77 -1.19 3.25
N VAL A 33 7.43 -1.34 4.53
CA VAL A 33 6.47 -0.45 5.19
C VAL A 33 6.97 1.00 5.15
N SER A 34 8.26 1.20 5.37
CA SER A 34 8.86 2.53 5.33
C SER A 34 8.73 3.16 3.94
N ARG A 35 8.97 2.37 2.89
CA ARG A 35 8.83 2.86 1.51
C ARG A 35 7.38 3.23 1.20
N ILE A 36 6.45 2.40 1.64
CA ILE A 36 5.02 2.67 1.46
C ILE A 36 4.64 3.97 2.15
N SER A 37 5.17 4.20 3.36
CA SER A 37 4.90 5.43 4.11
C SER A 37 5.38 6.68 3.40
N LYS A 38 6.38 6.54 2.53
CA LYS A 38 6.95 7.65 1.76
C LYS A 38 6.39 7.74 0.35
N ASN A 39 5.41 6.91 0.01
CA ASN A 39 4.88 6.79 -1.34
C ASN A 39 5.97 6.44 -2.36
N ALA A 40 6.94 5.63 -1.93
CA ALA A 40 7.98 5.13 -2.82
C ALA A 40 7.50 3.86 -3.51
N TYR A 41 8.13 3.53 -4.63
CA TYR A 41 7.79 2.30 -5.35
C TYR A 41 8.30 1.08 -4.58
N VAL A 42 7.49 0.03 -4.59
CA VAL A 42 7.88 -1.28 -4.06
C VAL A 42 7.62 -2.32 -5.13
N ASN A 43 8.21 -3.50 -4.98
CA ASN A 43 8.01 -4.57 -5.93
C ASN A 43 6.55 -5.04 -5.94
N LEU A 44 6.12 -5.50 -7.09
CA LEU A 44 4.74 -5.95 -7.25
C LEU A 44 4.42 -7.14 -6.36
N ASP A 45 5.41 -7.99 -6.06
CA ASP A 45 5.19 -9.11 -5.16
C ASP A 45 4.87 -8.65 -3.73
N SER A 46 5.41 -7.52 -3.31
CA SER A 46 5.06 -6.94 -2.01
C SER A 46 3.62 -6.44 -2.01
N ILE A 47 3.20 -5.81 -3.10
CA ILE A 47 1.82 -5.37 -3.27
C ILE A 47 0.88 -6.58 -3.24
N GLU A 48 1.26 -7.66 -3.92
CA GLU A 48 0.47 -8.89 -3.93
C GLU A 48 0.29 -9.45 -2.52
N LYS A 49 1.36 -9.50 -1.74
CA LYS A 49 1.29 -9.97 -0.37
C LYS A 49 0.29 -9.15 0.46
N ILE A 50 0.29 -7.84 0.23
CA ILE A 50 -0.58 -6.94 0.98
C ILE A 50 -2.04 -7.17 0.61
N TYR A 51 -2.37 -7.16 -0.69
CA TYR A 51 -3.79 -7.26 -1.05
C TYR A 51 -4.36 -8.65 -0.78
N LEU A 52 -3.54 -9.69 -0.86
CA LEU A 52 -3.99 -11.04 -0.50
C LEU A 52 -4.22 -11.15 1.01
N ALA A 53 -3.32 -10.57 1.81
CA ALA A 53 -3.45 -10.61 3.27
C ALA A 53 -4.65 -9.81 3.76
N MET A 54 -4.97 -8.72 3.07
CA MET A 54 -6.07 -7.86 3.46
C MET A 54 -7.40 -8.26 2.81
N ASP A 55 -7.38 -9.29 1.96
CA ASP A 55 -8.55 -9.79 1.26
C ASP A 55 -9.25 -8.66 0.49
N CYS A 56 -8.48 -7.96 -0.31
CA CYS A 56 -8.96 -6.83 -1.09
C CYS A 56 -8.34 -6.87 -2.48
N ARG A 57 -8.58 -5.84 -3.26
CA ARG A 57 -8.02 -5.73 -4.61
C ARG A 57 -6.78 -4.85 -4.60
N ILE A 58 -5.98 -4.93 -5.65
CA ILE A 58 -4.79 -4.10 -5.77
C ILE A 58 -5.14 -2.61 -5.73
N GLU A 59 -6.25 -2.22 -6.30
CA GLU A 59 -6.70 -0.82 -6.32
C GLU A 59 -7.09 -0.31 -4.93
N ASP A 60 -7.31 -1.22 -3.98
CA ASP A 60 -7.57 -0.86 -2.59
C ASP A 60 -6.27 -0.66 -1.81
N VAL A 61 -5.15 -0.94 -2.43
CA VAL A 61 -3.82 -0.80 -1.80
C VAL A 61 -3.09 0.40 -2.36
N VAL A 62 -3.09 0.55 -3.69
CA VAL A 62 -2.26 1.55 -4.37
C VAL A 62 -3.04 2.18 -5.50
N GLU A 63 -2.76 3.47 -5.74
CA GLU A 63 -3.31 4.17 -6.90
C GLU A 63 -2.20 4.97 -7.57
N ILE A 64 -2.35 5.17 -8.87
CA ILE A 64 -1.44 6.00 -9.64
C ILE A 64 -2.14 7.32 -9.90
N ILE A 65 -1.56 8.40 -9.41
CA ILE A 65 -2.13 9.73 -9.58
C ILE A 65 -1.50 10.35 -10.81
N LYS A 66 -2.32 10.65 -11.81
CA LYS A 66 -1.84 11.27 -13.02
C LYS A 66 -1.68 12.76 -12.80
N ASP A 67 -0.50 13.28 -13.13
CA ASP A 67 -0.23 14.70 -13.06
C ASP A 67 -0.89 15.41 -14.26
N ASN A 68 -1.60 16.49 -13.99
CA ASN A 68 -2.26 17.25 -15.05
C ASN A 68 -1.26 17.82 -16.05
N SER A 69 -0.02 18.05 -15.62
CA SER A 69 1.01 18.56 -16.51
C SER A 69 1.47 17.54 -17.53
N ASP A 70 1.07 16.29 -17.39
CA ASP A 70 1.42 15.21 -18.32
C ASP A 70 0.54 15.19 -19.58
N ILE A 71 -0.39 16.09 -19.67
CA ILE A 71 -1.32 16.15 -20.80
C ILE A 71 -0.68 16.84 -22.00
#